data_4b84651189840d454d55b2dd575ee2f1
#
_entry.id   4b84651189840d454d55b2dd575ee2f1
#
_cell.length_a   1.000
_cell.length_b   1.000
_cell.length_c   1.000
_cell.angle_alpha   90.00
_cell.angle_beta   90.00
_cell.angle_gamma   90.00
#
_symmetry.space_group_name_H-M   'P 1'
#
loop_
_entity.id
_entity.type
_entity.pdbx_description
1 polymer ?
#
loop_
_entity_poly.entity_id
_entity_poly.type
_entity_poly.pdbx_seq_one_letter_code
_entity_poly.pdbx_strand_id
1 'polypeptide(L)'
;VEDDGSVTGTMQDKVSLSFSRPVVSGMQLTLGVDNSLVAVYNDENGTEYETVDPSLVKMEPIQCAENQGFSPDATITLDPKSIEKGYYLIPVVISPISDAGYAVKEGSVHYIFVTKVAMDVEIGATTLDGSKIAPTSAWTITCCQGTATSGATGVWNCDSAAQKAAMFDGKLDANCWYANSASYSWGNGGNFTIDMGEVNDVTGLRWHIHYQDSEPQCTDLTYSEDGNVWYSLSAGVPFTPVLSDNWKWVKFKRTVKARYIRVYVGLVTGWTSMNEAEIYGPAN
;
A
#
# COMPACT_ATOMS: atom_id res chain seq x y z
N VAL A 1 -4.55 9.13 -5.48
CA VAL A 1 -4.80 10.09 -6.59
C VAL A 1 -5.28 9.27 -7.77
N GLU A 2 -6.47 9.58 -8.28
CA GLU A 2 -7.10 8.91 -9.42
C GLU A 2 -6.45 9.32 -10.74
N ASP A 3 -6.80 8.65 -11.82
CA ASP A 3 -6.22 8.88 -13.16
C ASP A 3 -6.51 10.28 -13.72
N ASP A 4 -7.65 10.85 -13.37
CA ASP A 4 -8.05 12.22 -13.74
C ASP A 4 -7.40 13.31 -12.86
N GLY A 5 -6.50 12.92 -11.95
CA GLY A 5 -5.85 13.80 -10.99
C GLY A 5 -6.70 14.15 -9.76
N SER A 6 -7.92 13.61 -9.68
CA SER A 6 -8.75 13.78 -8.49
C SER A 6 -8.13 13.05 -7.29
N VAL A 7 -8.46 13.50 -6.09
CA VAL A 7 -8.01 12.89 -4.85
C VAL A 7 -9.23 12.42 -4.09
N THR A 8 -9.32 11.12 -3.87
CA THR A 8 -10.36 10.50 -3.05
C THR A 8 -9.84 10.23 -1.65
N GLY A 9 -10.73 10.12 -0.69
CA GLY A 9 -10.42 9.90 0.72
C GLY A 9 -10.58 11.16 1.57
N THR A 10 -10.62 10.97 2.86
CA THR A 10 -10.68 12.05 3.85
C THR A 10 -9.37 12.11 4.61
N MET A 11 -8.79 13.31 4.70
CA MET A 11 -7.65 13.58 5.58
C MET A 11 -8.21 14.30 6.81
N GLN A 12 -8.85 13.53 7.67
CA GLN A 12 -9.49 14.02 8.89
C GLN A 12 -9.16 13.08 10.04
N ASP A 13 -8.78 13.67 11.17
CA ASP A 13 -8.55 12.96 12.42
C ASP A 13 -9.23 13.70 13.58
N LYS A 14 -9.37 13.02 14.71
CA LYS A 14 -9.96 13.57 15.92
C LYS A 14 -9.05 13.32 17.12
N VAL A 15 -8.90 14.34 17.93
CA VAL A 15 -8.15 14.25 19.19
C VAL A 15 -8.97 14.83 20.33
N SER A 16 -8.93 14.16 21.46
CA SER A 16 -9.42 14.69 22.74
C SER A 16 -8.32 14.71 23.78
N LEU A 17 -8.42 15.64 24.70
CA LEU A 17 -7.41 15.84 25.75
C LEU A 17 -7.97 15.38 27.09
N SER A 18 -7.13 14.69 27.87
CA SER A 18 -7.45 14.32 29.25
C SER A 18 -6.74 15.25 30.24
N PHE A 19 -7.42 15.60 31.30
CA PHE A 19 -6.88 16.43 32.37
C PHE A 19 -6.60 15.58 33.60
N SER A 20 -5.49 15.84 34.29
CA SER A 20 -5.16 15.16 35.57
C SER A 20 -6.12 15.50 36.68
N ARG A 21 -6.87 16.57 36.54
CA ARG A 21 -7.98 17.00 37.41
C ARG A 21 -9.03 17.72 36.57
N PRO A 22 -10.31 17.74 37.01
CA PRO A 22 -11.35 18.48 36.30
C PRO A 22 -10.99 19.94 36.12
N VAL A 23 -11.42 20.52 35.03
CA VAL A 23 -11.25 21.94 34.71
C VAL A 23 -12.02 22.79 35.71
N VAL A 24 -11.38 23.74 36.41
CA VAL A 24 -11.98 24.54 37.45
C VAL A 24 -12.79 25.73 36.91
N SER A 25 -12.44 26.19 35.72
CA SER A 25 -13.19 27.23 34.96
C SER A 25 -13.06 26.94 33.49
N GLY A 26 -14.05 27.33 32.69
CA GLY A 26 -13.99 27.13 31.25
C GLY A 26 -12.69 27.69 30.68
N MET A 27 -12.01 26.90 29.83
CA MET A 27 -10.77 27.33 29.16
C MET A 27 -10.82 27.01 27.69
N GLN A 28 -10.06 27.77 26.91
CA GLN A 28 -9.82 27.50 25.51
C GLN A 28 -8.39 26.99 25.32
N LEU A 29 -8.26 25.88 24.61
CA LEU A 29 -6.97 25.31 24.21
C LEU A 29 -6.78 25.43 22.73
N THR A 30 -5.55 25.66 22.31
CA THR A 30 -5.16 25.71 20.91
C THR A 30 -4.20 24.57 20.61
N LEU A 31 -4.41 23.91 19.49
CA LEU A 31 -3.50 22.91 18.95
C LEU A 31 -2.58 23.57 17.92
N GLY A 32 -1.40 23.02 17.75
CA GLY A 32 -0.43 23.45 16.76
C GLY A 32 0.32 22.26 16.16
N VAL A 33 1.00 22.47 15.05
CA VAL A 33 1.92 21.49 14.46
C VAL A 33 3.34 21.84 14.85
N ASP A 34 4.08 20.87 15.36
CA ASP A 34 5.50 21.00 15.67
C ASP A 34 6.34 20.12 14.75
N ASN A 35 6.73 20.64 13.60
CA ASN A 35 7.54 19.93 12.62
C ASN A 35 8.95 19.56 13.08
N SER A 36 9.46 20.16 14.19
CA SER A 36 10.76 19.77 14.72
C SER A 36 10.80 18.34 15.24
N LEU A 37 9.63 17.81 15.63
CA LEU A 37 9.48 16.43 16.12
C LEU A 37 9.53 15.38 15.01
N VAL A 38 9.38 15.75 13.74
CA VAL A 38 9.44 14.80 12.61
C VAL A 38 10.82 14.18 12.47
N ALA A 39 11.88 15.02 12.54
CA ALA A 39 13.25 14.54 12.47
C ALA A 39 13.59 13.60 13.65
N VAL A 40 13.14 13.94 14.86
CA VAL A 40 13.33 13.11 16.04
C VAL A 40 12.63 11.76 15.89
N TYR A 41 11.38 11.79 15.43
CA TYR A 41 10.61 10.56 15.20
C TYR A 41 11.28 9.67 14.15
N ASN A 42 11.74 10.25 13.03
CA ASN A 42 12.42 9.52 11.96
C ASN A 42 13.70 8.83 12.46
N ASP A 43 14.51 9.54 13.25
CA ASP A 43 15.75 9.00 13.82
C ASP A 43 15.47 7.84 14.79
N GLU A 44 14.50 7.99 15.68
CA GLU A 44 14.14 6.98 16.66
C GLU A 44 13.51 5.72 16.04
N ASN A 45 12.80 5.85 14.91
CA ASN A 45 12.02 4.76 14.31
C ASN A 45 12.60 4.25 12.98
N GLY A 46 13.69 4.84 12.47
CA GLY A 46 14.30 4.46 11.19
C GLY A 46 13.38 4.72 10.00
N THR A 47 12.64 5.85 10.02
CA THR A 47 11.68 6.25 9.00
C THR A 47 12.14 7.53 8.29
N GLU A 48 11.46 7.91 7.18
CA GLU A 48 11.78 9.06 6.35
C GLU A 48 10.52 9.89 6.04
N TYR A 49 9.70 10.16 7.06
CA TYR A 49 8.52 11.01 6.88
C TYR A 49 8.92 12.45 6.57
N GLU A 50 8.15 13.07 5.68
CA GLU A 50 8.24 14.49 5.35
C GLU A 50 7.38 15.33 6.30
N THR A 51 7.67 16.63 6.36
CA THR A 51 6.87 17.60 7.10
C THR A 51 5.75 18.16 6.23
N VAL A 52 4.65 18.58 6.86
CA VAL A 52 3.58 19.34 6.20
C VAL A 52 3.69 20.81 6.60
N ASP A 53 3.42 21.74 5.68
CA ASP A 53 3.28 23.15 6.04
C ASP A 53 2.15 23.30 7.08
N PRO A 54 2.44 23.81 8.30
CA PRO A 54 1.46 23.91 9.36
C PRO A 54 0.21 24.72 8.98
N SER A 55 0.34 25.66 8.03
CA SER A 55 -0.79 26.48 7.56
C SER A 55 -1.85 25.70 6.79
N LEU A 56 -1.48 24.51 6.27
CA LEU A 56 -2.39 23.61 5.55
C LEU A 56 -3.22 22.74 6.49
N VAL A 57 -2.80 22.62 7.75
CA VAL A 57 -3.48 21.81 8.77
C VAL A 57 -4.47 22.69 9.53
N LYS A 58 -5.75 22.40 9.36
CA LYS A 58 -6.82 23.17 10.01
C LYS A 58 -7.24 22.47 11.31
N MET A 59 -7.21 23.23 12.39
CA MET A 59 -7.62 22.80 13.72
C MET A 59 -8.41 23.91 14.38
N GLU A 60 -9.57 23.57 14.94
CA GLU A 60 -10.34 24.55 15.71
C GLU A 60 -9.92 24.56 17.17
N PRO A 61 -9.96 25.72 17.84
CA PRO A 61 -9.71 25.80 19.27
C PRO A 61 -10.71 24.94 20.05
N ILE A 62 -10.21 24.27 21.07
CA ILE A 62 -11.00 23.37 21.92
C ILE A 62 -11.57 24.16 23.10
N GLN A 63 -12.88 24.18 23.23
CA GLN A 63 -13.56 24.78 24.36
C GLN A 63 -13.77 23.73 25.47
N CYS A 64 -13.04 23.83 26.57
CA CYS A 64 -13.14 22.92 27.69
C CYS A 64 -14.10 23.48 28.72
N ALA A 65 -15.18 22.76 29.00
CA ALA A 65 -16.17 23.18 29.98
C ALA A 65 -15.67 22.94 31.40
N GLU A 66 -16.16 23.74 32.36
CA GLU A 66 -15.92 23.57 33.78
C GLU A 66 -16.36 22.18 34.28
N ASN A 67 -15.65 21.64 35.27
CA ASN A 67 -15.89 20.34 35.87
C ASN A 67 -15.76 19.11 34.96
N GLN A 68 -15.17 19.26 33.76
CA GLN A 68 -14.88 18.14 32.86
C GLN A 68 -13.44 17.63 33.06
N GLY A 69 -13.29 16.29 33.00
CA GLY A 69 -11.99 15.60 33.02
C GLY A 69 -11.40 15.37 31.64
N PHE A 70 -12.18 15.64 30.60
CA PHE A 70 -11.81 15.49 29.18
C PHE A 70 -12.33 16.67 28.36
N SER A 71 -11.62 17.00 27.30
CA SER A 71 -12.10 17.95 26.31
C SER A 71 -13.15 17.31 25.39
N PRO A 72 -13.96 18.11 24.68
CA PRO A 72 -14.62 17.64 23.46
C PRO A 72 -13.57 17.19 22.43
N ASP A 73 -14.02 16.40 21.45
CA ASP A 73 -13.18 16.08 20.28
C ASP A 73 -12.87 17.34 19.47
N ALA A 74 -11.59 17.53 19.17
CA ALA A 74 -11.16 18.48 18.14
C ALA A 74 -10.97 17.76 16.83
N THR A 75 -11.50 18.32 15.77
CA THR A 75 -11.29 17.82 14.42
C THR A 75 -10.06 18.47 13.80
N ILE A 76 -9.17 17.65 13.26
CA ILE A 76 -7.98 18.07 12.53
C ILE A 76 -8.22 17.70 11.08
N THR A 77 -8.05 18.65 10.16
CA THR A 77 -8.27 18.42 8.73
C THR A 77 -7.10 18.94 7.90
N LEU A 78 -6.81 18.22 6.83
CA LEU A 78 -5.85 18.61 5.81
C LEU A 78 -6.51 18.42 4.45
N ASP A 79 -6.45 19.44 3.57
CA ASP A 79 -6.91 19.29 2.19
C ASP A 79 -5.92 18.40 1.43
N PRO A 80 -6.34 17.22 0.95
CA PRO A 80 -5.45 16.33 0.23
C PRO A 80 -4.88 16.93 -1.08
N LYS A 81 -5.48 17.98 -1.62
CA LYS A 81 -4.96 18.68 -2.80
C LYS A 81 -3.80 19.61 -2.49
N SER A 82 -3.63 19.99 -1.21
CA SER A 82 -2.64 20.97 -0.79
C SER A 82 -1.24 20.41 -0.57
N ILE A 83 -1.06 19.09 -0.59
CA ILE A 83 0.22 18.42 -0.44
C ILE A 83 0.57 17.61 -1.68
N GLU A 84 1.85 17.38 -1.94
CA GLU A 84 2.33 16.51 -3.00
C GLU A 84 2.19 15.02 -2.62
N LYS A 85 2.59 14.12 -3.53
CA LYS A 85 2.70 12.69 -3.22
C LYS A 85 3.85 12.46 -2.26
N GLY A 86 3.62 11.70 -1.20
CA GLY A 86 4.64 11.44 -0.19
C GLY A 86 4.08 10.78 1.05
N TYR A 87 4.97 10.58 2.01
CA TYR A 87 4.67 10.05 3.33
C TYR A 87 4.96 11.14 4.35
N TYR A 88 3.96 11.59 5.05
CA TYR A 88 4.05 12.74 5.94
C TYR A 88 3.74 12.36 7.38
N LEU A 89 4.39 13.04 8.31
CA LEU A 89 4.10 12.98 9.73
C LEU A 89 3.70 14.37 10.23
N ILE A 90 2.56 14.45 10.88
CA ILE A 90 2.04 15.69 11.46
C ILE A 90 2.02 15.53 12.99
N PRO A 91 3.04 16.03 13.71
CA PRO A 91 3.04 16.04 15.16
C PRO A 91 2.14 17.19 15.65
N VAL A 92 1.02 16.83 16.25
CA VAL A 92 0.08 17.78 16.84
C VAL A 92 0.37 17.94 18.33
N VAL A 93 0.61 19.16 18.74
CA VAL A 93 0.92 19.53 20.12
C VAL A 93 -0.09 20.52 20.66
N ILE A 94 -0.22 20.59 21.98
CA ILE A 94 -1.00 21.61 22.66
C ILE A 94 -0.13 22.86 22.76
N SER A 95 -0.60 24.01 22.28
CA SER A 95 0.07 25.28 22.47
C SER A 95 0.20 25.61 23.96
N PRO A 96 1.24 26.35 24.37
CA PRO A 96 1.42 26.73 25.76
C PRO A 96 0.14 27.33 26.36
N ILE A 97 -0.25 26.82 27.53
CA ILE A 97 -1.44 27.29 28.23
C ILE A 97 -1.05 28.49 29.06
N SER A 98 -1.73 29.62 28.88
CA SER A 98 -1.49 30.85 29.63
C SER A 98 -2.16 30.87 31.01
N ASP A 99 -3.03 29.91 31.32
CA ASP A 99 -3.71 29.81 32.60
C ASP A 99 -2.78 29.27 33.66
N ALA A 100 -2.60 30.02 34.75
CA ALA A 100 -1.66 29.70 35.83
C ALA A 100 -1.96 28.41 36.62
N GLY A 101 -3.05 27.72 36.32
CA GLY A 101 -3.46 26.49 36.99
C GLY A 101 -3.16 25.21 36.24
N TYR A 102 -2.70 25.29 34.99
CA TYR A 102 -2.53 24.14 34.09
C TYR A 102 -1.20 24.17 33.35
N ALA A 103 -0.66 23.01 33.09
CA ALA A 103 0.51 22.83 32.23
C ALA A 103 0.30 21.63 31.30
N VAL A 104 0.88 21.71 30.11
CA VAL A 104 0.94 20.57 29.20
C VAL A 104 1.93 19.56 29.76
N LYS A 105 1.53 18.29 29.82
CA LYS A 105 2.45 17.22 30.20
C LYS A 105 3.53 17.07 29.13
N GLU A 106 4.79 17.01 29.56
CA GLU A 106 5.90 16.73 28.65
C GLU A 106 5.68 15.47 27.82
N GLY A 107 6.00 15.53 26.54
CA GLY A 107 5.80 14.41 25.59
C GLY A 107 4.35 14.21 25.15
N SER A 108 3.43 15.15 25.45
CA SER A 108 2.05 15.08 24.93
C SER A 108 2.01 15.50 23.47
N VAL A 109 2.16 14.50 22.58
CA VAL A 109 2.11 14.67 21.12
C VAL A 109 1.12 13.68 20.54
N HIS A 110 0.30 14.12 19.59
CA HIS A 110 -0.53 13.25 18.77
C HIS A 110 0.06 13.19 17.36
N TYR A 111 0.53 12.02 16.95
CA TYR A 111 1.14 11.82 15.65
C TYR A 111 0.10 11.36 14.62
N ILE A 112 -0.06 12.12 13.54
CA ILE A 112 -0.93 11.77 12.41
C ILE A 112 -0.05 11.37 11.24
N PHE A 113 -0.24 10.15 10.75
CA PHE A 113 0.47 9.63 9.59
C PHE A 113 -0.39 9.83 8.35
N VAL A 114 0.16 10.55 7.38
CA VAL A 114 -0.52 10.86 6.13
C VAL A 114 0.27 10.25 4.97
N THR A 115 -0.43 9.50 4.13
CA THR A 115 0.14 8.96 2.90
C THR A 115 -0.68 9.45 1.71
N LYS A 116 -0.06 10.23 0.83
CA LYS A 116 -0.65 10.61 -0.45
C LYS A 116 0.10 9.92 -1.57
N VAL A 117 -0.52 8.92 -2.16
CA VAL A 117 0.09 8.06 -3.19
C VAL A 117 -0.74 8.09 -4.45
N ALA A 118 -0.13 7.84 -5.59
CA ALA A 118 -0.84 7.57 -6.83
C ALA A 118 -0.70 6.09 -7.16
N MET A 119 -1.77 5.51 -7.66
CA MET A 119 -1.72 4.21 -8.29
C MET A 119 -0.97 4.36 -9.63
N ASP A 120 0.17 3.67 -9.75
CA ASP A 120 0.97 3.63 -10.97
C ASP A 120 0.58 2.46 -11.91
N VAL A 121 -0.62 1.91 -11.69
CA VAL A 121 -1.25 0.88 -12.52
C VAL A 121 -2.38 1.52 -13.33
N GLU A 122 -2.41 1.26 -14.63
CA GLU A 122 -3.50 1.68 -15.52
C GLU A 122 -4.64 0.67 -15.44
N ILE A 123 -5.77 1.11 -14.88
CA ILE A 123 -6.96 0.26 -14.73
C ILE A 123 -7.64 0.08 -16.09
N GLY A 124 -8.04 -1.14 -16.38
CA GLY A 124 -8.76 -1.45 -17.62
C GLY A 124 -7.88 -1.69 -18.85
N ALA A 125 -6.55 -1.65 -18.73
CA ALA A 125 -5.65 -1.92 -19.84
C ALA A 125 -5.75 -3.37 -20.33
N THR A 126 -5.83 -3.53 -21.65
CA THR A 126 -5.80 -4.83 -22.38
C THR A 126 -4.62 -4.92 -23.34
N THR A 127 -3.69 -3.97 -23.24
CA THR A 127 -2.45 -3.92 -24.01
C THR A 127 -1.32 -3.46 -23.09
N LEU A 128 -0.10 -3.83 -23.39
CA LEU A 128 1.09 -3.40 -22.69
C LEU A 128 1.98 -2.57 -23.63
N ASP A 129 2.66 -1.58 -23.06
CA ASP A 129 3.61 -0.76 -23.81
C ASP A 129 4.94 -1.52 -23.97
N GLY A 130 5.55 -1.35 -25.16
CA GLY A 130 6.86 -1.90 -25.42
C GLY A 130 6.87 -3.35 -25.92
N SER A 131 7.86 -4.12 -25.49
CA SER A 131 8.11 -5.47 -25.95
C SER A 131 8.25 -6.45 -24.80
N LYS A 132 7.85 -7.71 -25.02
CA LYS A 132 8.10 -8.79 -24.07
C LYS A 132 9.61 -8.90 -23.80
N ILE A 133 10.00 -8.87 -22.56
CA ILE A 133 11.38 -9.16 -22.14
C ILE A 133 11.59 -10.67 -22.28
N ALA A 134 12.63 -11.06 -23.03
CA ALA A 134 12.94 -12.46 -23.20
C ALA A 134 13.40 -13.10 -21.90
N PRO A 135 12.72 -14.14 -21.39
CA PRO A 135 13.14 -14.79 -20.16
C PRO A 135 14.49 -15.51 -20.34
N THR A 136 15.31 -15.49 -19.29
CA THR A 136 16.57 -16.24 -19.24
C THR A 136 16.44 -17.43 -18.30
N SER A 137 17.43 -18.29 -18.27
CA SER A 137 17.48 -19.42 -17.33
C SER A 137 17.59 -18.98 -15.84
N ALA A 138 17.84 -17.70 -15.60
CA ALA A 138 17.87 -17.12 -14.25
C ALA A 138 16.46 -16.75 -13.74
N TRP A 139 15.45 -16.69 -14.62
CA TRP A 139 14.10 -16.36 -14.21
C TRP A 139 13.48 -17.45 -13.35
N THR A 140 12.85 -17.06 -12.28
CA THR A 140 12.14 -17.97 -11.38
C THR A 140 10.92 -17.31 -10.77
N ILE A 141 10.01 -18.14 -10.26
CA ILE A 141 8.84 -17.70 -9.53
C ILE A 141 8.80 -18.35 -8.15
N THR A 142 8.42 -17.60 -7.14
CA THR A 142 8.17 -18.09 -5.79
C THR A 142 6.79 -17.66 -5.34
N CYS A 143 6.19 -18.43 -4.47
CA CYS A 143 4.85 -18.18 -3.95
C CYS A 143 4.83 -18.28 -2.45
N CYS A 144 4.17 -17.31 -1.83
CA CYS A 144 3.89 -17.30 -0.42
C CYS A 144 2.39 -17.44 -0.20
N GLN A 145 2.00 -18.37 0.64
CA GLN A 145 0.63 -18.43 1.14
C GLN A 145 0.44 -17.32 2.18
N GLY A 146 -0.66 -16.59 2.07
CA GLY A 146 -1.08 -15.73 3.16
C GLY A 146 -1.57 -16.54 4.36
N THR A 147 -1.87 -15.87 5.45
CA THR A 147 -2.48 -16.49 6.63
C THR A 147 -3.87 -17.02 6.29
N ALA A 148 -4.04 -18.34 6.32
CA ALA A 148 -5.34 -18.98 6.12
C ALA A 148 -6.34 -18.51 7.20
N THR A 149 -7.50 -18.03 6.78
CA THR A 149 -8.53 -17.53 7.70
C THR A 149 -9.40 -18.63 8.33
N SER A 150 -9.26 -19.87 7.96
CA SER A 150 -9.85 -21.04 8.70
C SER A 150 -9.38 -22.36 8.11
N GLY A 151 -8.58 -23.10 8.84
CA GLY A 151 -8.46 -24.59 8.79
C GLY A 151 -8.20 -25.28 7.46
N ALA A 152 -8.01 -24.56 6.41
CA ALA A 152 -7.84 -25.04 5.07
C ALA A 152 -6.35 -25.21 4.74
N THR A 153 -5.99 -26.41 4.33
CA THR A 153 -4.64 -26.77 3.88
C THR A 153 -4.56 -26.68 2.36
N GLY A 154 -4.14 -25.56 1.74
CA GLY A 154 -3.88 -25.40 0.33
C GLY A 154 -2.43 -25.34 0.03
N VAL A 155 -2.10 -25.93 -1.01
CA VAL A 155 -0.72 -25.98 -1.48
C VAL A 155 -0.68 -25.22 -2.80
N TRP A 156 0.05 -24.12 -2.81
CA TRP A 156 0.57 -23.63 -4.05
C TRP A 156 1.62 -24.64 -4.53
N ASN A 157 1.33 -25.33 -5.61
CA ASN A 157 2.28 -26.24 -6.23
C ASN A 157 3.19 -25.46 -7.20
N CYS A 158 4.01 -24.57 -6.68
CA CYS A 158 5.07 -23.96 -7.47
C CYS A 158 6.47 -24.46 -7.11
N ASP A 159 6.55 -25.58 -6.42
CA ASP A 159 7.80 -26.00 -5.77
C ASP A 159 8.74 -26.77 -6.69
N SER A 160 8.23 -27.40 -7.76
CA SER A 160 9.11 -28.11 -8.67
C SER A 160 9.82 -27.16 -9.65
N ALA A 161 11.10 -27.43 -9.93
CA ALA A 161 11.86 -26.67 -10.90
C ALA A 161 11.22 -26.68 -12.31
N ALA A 162 10.55 -27.78 -12.66
CA ALA A 162 9.83 -27.90 -13.94
C ALA A 162 8.64 -26.94 -14.03
N GLN A 163 7.85 -26.83 -12.95
CA GLN A 163 6.72 -25.90 -12.91
C GLN A 163 7.16 -24.45 -12.94
N LYS A 164 8.24 -24.12 -12.23
CA LYS A 164 8.82 -22.77 -12.27
C LYS A 164 9.33 -22.40 -13.66
N ALA A 165 9.96 -23.32 -14.35
CA ALA A 165 10.45 -23.12 -15.73
C ALA A 165 9.29 -23.00 -16.73
N ALA A 166 8.20 -23.76 -16.54
CA ALA A 166 7.01 -23.71 -17.39
C ALA A 166 6.30 -22.36 -17.36
N MET A 167 6.49 -21.55 -16.29
CA MET A 167 5.90 -20.21 -16.21
C MET A 167 6.46 -19.21 -17.23
N PHE A 168 7.54 -19.56 -17.91
CA PHE A 168 8.26 -18.66 -18.83
C PHE A 168 8.64 -19.33 -20.16
N ASP A 169 8.05 -20.49 -20.49
CA ASP A 169 8.44 -21.28 -21.66
C ASP A 169 7.66 -20.94 -22.94
N GLY A 170 6.71 -20.04 -22.85
CA GLY A 170 5.86 -19.58 -23.96
C GLY A 170 4.77 -20.56 -24.34
N LYS A 171 4.47 -21.58 -23.54
CA LYS A 171 3.43 -22.57 -23.81
C LYS A 171 2.23 -22.37 -22.90
N LEU A 172 1.05 -22.50 -23.47
CA LEU A 172 -0.22 -22.42 -22.76
C LEU A 172 -0.81 -23.82 -22.54
N ASP A 173 0.06 -24.78 -22.19
CA ASP A 173 -0.32 -26.17 -21.96
C ASP A 173 -0.67 -26.47 -20.49
N ALA A 174 -0.90 -27.74 -20.19
CA ALA A 174 -1.31 -28.20 -18.87
C ALA A 174 -0.18 -28.18 -17.81
N ASN A 175 1.03 -27.83 -18.14
CA ASN A 175 2.10 -27.61 -17.18
C ASN A 175 1.87 -26.30 -16.46
N CYS A 176 0.94 -26.28 -15.55
CA CYS A 176 0.54 -25.09 -14.84
C CYS A 176 0.89 -25.18 -13.37
N TRP A 177 1.10 -24.02 -12.84
CA TRP A 177 1.10 -23.76 -11.43
C TRP A 177 -0.33 -23.43 -10.99
N TYR A 178 -0.83 -24.02 -9.92
CA TYR A 178 -2.18 -23.79 -9.47
C TYR A 178 -2.29 -23.75 -7.95
N ALA A 179 -3.23 -22.97 -7.48
CA ALA A 179 -3.74 -23.04 -6.14
C ALA A 179 -5.14 -23.64 -6.16
N ASN A 180 -5.31 -24.72 -5.46
CA ASN A 180 -6.61 -25.30 -5.24
C ASN A 180 -7.27 -24.65 -4.04
N SER A 181 -8.40 -24.03 -4.25
CA SER A 181 -9.11 -23.36 -3.20
C SER A 181 -10.57 -23.77 -3.05
N ALA A 182 -10.91 -25.02 -3.27
CA ALA A 182 -12.24 -25.46 -2.81
C ALA A 182 -12.50 -25.11 -1.34
N SER A 183 -11.49 -24.61 -0.64
CA SER A 183 -11.48 -24.25 0.78
C SER A 183 -10.57 -23.08 1.14
N TYR A 184 -10.10 -22.28 0.17
CA TYR A 184 -9.15 -21.20 0.45
C TYR A 184 -9.75 -19.83 0.23
N SER A 185 -9.81 -19.07 1.29
CA SER A 185 -9.50 -17.67 1.23
C SER A 185 -7.97 -17.54 1.24
N TRP A 186 -7.36 -16.95 0.24
CA TRP A 186 -6.04 -16.39 0.35
C TRP A 186 -6.11 -15.40 1.50
N GLY A 187 -5.59 -15.79 2.64
CA GLY A 187 -5.52 -14.86 3.75
C GLY A 187 -4.68 -13.66 3.35
N ASN A 188 -4.82 -12.57 4.04
CA ASN A 188 -4.00 -11.38 3.85
C ASN A 188 -2.52 -11.78 3.69
N GLY A 189 -1.90 -11.40 2.57
CA GLY A 189 -0.49 -11.62 2.29
C GLY A 189 -0.13 -12.77 1.33
N GLY A 190 -1.11 -13.47 0.72
CA GLY A 190 -0.82 -14.40 -0.38
C GLY A 190 -0.24 -13.66 -1.57
N ASN A 191 0.88 -14.15 -2.11
CA ASN A 191 1.54 -13.49 -3.23
C ASN A 191 2.34 -14.47 -4.09
N PHE A 192 2.60 -14.08 -5.34
CA PHE A 192 3.67 -14.65 -6.12
C PHE A 192 4.70 -13.58 -6.45
N THR A 193 5.96 -13.98 -6.52
CA THR A 193 7.09 -13.11 -6.84
C THR A 193 7.85 -13.68 -8.02
N ILE A 194 8.00 -12.89 -9.09
CA ILE A 194 8.85 -13.20 -10.23
C ILE A 194 10.22 -12.56 -9.97
N ASP A 195 11.30 -13.34 -10.06
CA ASP A 195 12.69 -12.89 -10.08
C ASP A 195 13.23 -13.02 -11.50
N MET A 196 13.58 -11.91 -12.13
CA MET A 196 14.15 -11.86 -13.47
C MET A 196 15.67 -12.11 -13.53
N GLY A 197 16.29 -12.31 -12.35
CA GLY A 197 17.75 -12.54 -12.25
C GLY A 197 18.60 -11.27 -12.34
N GLU A 198 18.12 -10.27 -13.05
CA GLU A 198 18.78 -8.95 -13.22
C GLU A 198 17.76 -7.83 -13.25
N VAL A 199 18.21 -6.60 -13.06
CA VAL A 199 17.38 -5.40 -13.12
C VAL A 199 17.04 -5.08 -14.58
N ASN A 200 15.75 -4.94 -14.86
CA ASN A 200 15.20 -4.54 -16.15
C ASN A 200 14.36 -3.28 -16.03
N ASP A 201 14.21 -2.55 -17.12
CA ASP A 201 13.18 -1.51 -17.26
C ASP A 201 11.85 -2.19 -17.60
N VAL A 202 10.84 -2.03 -16.73
CA VAL A 202 9.55 -2.73 -16.83
C VAL A 202 8.41 -1.74 -17.01
N THR A 203 7.51 -2.04 -17.95
CA THR A 203 6.31 -1.25 -18.27
C THR A 203 5.01 -1.96 -17.94
N GLY A 204 5.08 -3.26 -17.64
CA GLY A 204 3.90 -4.03 -17.27
C GLY A 204 4.16 -5.53 -17.25
N LEU A 205 3.14 -6.27 -16.86
CA LEU A 205 3.13 -7.72 -16.85
C LEU A 205 1.76 -8.27 -17.25
N ARG A 206 1.77 -9.51 -17.71
CA ARG A 206 0.55 -10.30 -17.81
C ARG A 206 0.83 -11.75 -17.44
N TRP A 207 -0.20 -12.47 -17.03
CA TRP A 207 -0.10 -13.91 -16.80
C TRP A 207 -1.34 -14.60 -17.35
N HIS A 208 -1.13 -15.80 -17.92
CA HIS A 208 -2.19 -16.61 -18.47
C HIS A 208 -2.75 -17.55 -17.41
N ILE A 209 -4.07 -17.57 -17.27
CA ILE A 209 -4.77 -18.50 -16.39
C ILE A 209 -5.15 -19.76 -17.16
N HIS A 210 -4.95 -20.92 -16.54
CA HIS A 210 -5.24 -22.20 -17.19
C HIS A 210 -6.70 -22.64 -16.96
N TYR A 211 -7.22 -22.44 -15.76
CA TYR A 211 -8.62 -22.68 -15.44
C TYR A 211 -9.32 -21.36 -15.15
N GLN A 212 -10.60 -21.27 -15.57
CA GLN A 212 -11.43 -20.14 -15.14
C GLN A 212 -11.46 -20.10 -13.62
N ASP A 213 -10.92 -19.06 -13.04
CA ASP A 213 -11.03 -18.80 -11.63
C ASP A 213 -12.05 -17.70 -11.35
N SER A 214 -12.54 -17.66 -10.15
CA SER A 214 -13.21 -16.48 -9.63
C SER A 214 -12.15 -15.37 -9.56
N GLU A 215 -12.30 -14.33 -10.34
CA GLU A 215 -11.34 -13.24 -10.56
C GLU A 215 -10.66 -12.77 -9.28
N PRO A 216 -9.42 -13.17 -9.01
CA PRO A 216 -8.74 -12.69 -7.83
C PRO A 216 -8.42 -11.21 -8.00
N GLN A 217 -8.82 -10.43 -7.02
CA GLN A 217 -8.41 -9.05 -6.88
C GLN A 217 -6.92 -9.01 -6.49
N CYS A 218 -6.12 -8.18 -7.13
CA CYS A 218 -4.81 -7.83 -6.62
C CYS A 218 -4.98 -6.87 -5.45
N THR A 219 -4.43 -7.22 -4.29
CA THR A 219 -4.50 -6.34 -3.12
C THR A 219 -3.33 -5.38 -3.05
N ASP A 220 -2.21 -5.73 -3.66
CA ASP A 220 -1.06 -4.85 -3.89
C ASP A 220 -0.20 -5.41 -5.02
N LEU A 221 0.55 -4.52 -5.67
CA LEU A 221 1.56 -4.83 -6.66
C LEU A 221 2.83 -4.08 -6.32
N THR A 222 3.90 -4.81 -6.04
CA THR A 222 5.17 -4.23 -5.64
C THR A 222 6.32 -4.67 -6.54
N TYR A 223 7.36 -3.85 -6.60
CA TYR A 223 8.60 -4.16 -7.31
C TYR A 223 9.83 -3.85 -6.46
N SER A 224 10.95 -4.46 -6.79
CA SER A 224 12.23 -4.25 -6.11
C SER A 224 13.39 -4.48 -7.09
N GLU A 225 14.49 -3.74 -6.89
CA GLU A 225 15.75 -3.96 -7.62
C GLU A 225 16.64 -5.01 -6.93
N ASP A 226 16.58 -5.11 -5.60
CA ASP A 226 17.51 -5.90 -4.79
C ASP A 226 16.84 -7.01 -3.94
N GLY A 227 15.49 -7.03 -3.90
CA GLY A 227 14.71 -7.95 -3.10
C GLY A 227 14.57 -7.56 -1.61
N ASN A 228 15.20 -6.47 -1.18
CA ASN A 228 15.15 -5.97 0.19
C ASN A 228 14.22 -4.76 0.33
N VAL A 229 14.39 -3.77 -0.56
CA VAL A 229 13.56 -2.57 -0.58
C VAL A 229 12.46 -2.75 -1.63
N TRP A 230 11.20 -2.57 -1.23
CA TRP A 230 10.02 -2.80 -2.07
C TRP A 230 9.20 -1.53 -2.21
N TYR A 231 8.78 -1.24 -3.43
CA TYR A 231 7.95 -0.09 -3.77
C TYR A 231 6.60 -0.55 -4.30
N SER A 232 5.51 0.03 -3.83
CA SER A 232 4.17 -0.29 -4.33
C SER A 232 3.84 0.49 -5.59
N LEU A 233 3.30 -0.20 -6.61
CA LEU A 233 2.73 0.39 -7.82
C LEU A 233 1.22 0.66 -7.67
N SER A 234 0.54 -0.12 -6.84
CA SER A 234 -0.89 0.05 -6.59
C SER A 234 -1.18 0.92 -5.36
N ALA A 235 -0.12 1.37 -4.66
CA ALA A 235 -0.24 2.15 -3.43
C ALA A 235 -1.06 1.45 -2.33
N GLY A 236 -1.05 0.11 -2.31
CA GLY A 236 -1.88 -0.68 -1.41
C GLY A 236 -3.39 -0.62 -1.74
N VAL A 237 -3.76 -0.04 -2.88
CA VAL A 237 -5.15 0.00 -3.34
C VAL A 237 -5.47 -1.27 -4.11
N PRO A 238 -6.46 -2.06 -3.69
CA PRO A 238 -6.88 -3.24 -4.42
C PRO A 238 -7.43 -2.90 -5.80
N PHE A 239 -7.08 -3.70 -6.81
CA PHE A 239 -7.60 -3.58 -8.16
C PHE A 239 -7.80 -4.97 -8.79
N THR A 240 -8.64 -5.05 -9.82
CA THR A 240 -8.86 -6.27 -10.57
C THR A 240 -8.16 -6.15 -11.94
N PRO A 241 -7.11 -6.98 -12.21
CA PRO A 241 -6.52 -7.03 -13.53
C PRO A 241 -7.54 -7.41 -14.59
N VAL A 242 -7.48 -6.78 -15.76
CA VAL A 242 -8.40 -7.12 -16.83
C VAL A 242 -8.12 -8.55 -17.30
N LEU A 243 -9.18 -9.35 -17.42
CA LEU A 243 -9.13 -10.67 -18.02
C LEU A 243 -9.57 -10.58 -19.50
N SER A 244 -8.66 -10.89 -20.42
CA SER A 244 -8.96 -11.02 -21.85
C SER A 244 -8.19 -12.21 -22.42
N ASP A 245 -8.87 -13.10 -23.12
CA ASP A 245 -8.29 -14.31 -23.73
C ASP A 245 -7.49 -15.17 -22.73
N ASN A 246 -8.01 -15.30 -21.52
CA ASN A 246 -7.38 -15.94 -20.38
C ASN A 246 -6.08 -15.28 -19.89
N TRP A 247 -5.73 -14.11 -20.36
CA TRP A 247 -4.65 -13.31 -19.82
C TRP A 247 -5.17 -12.28 -18.83
N LYS A 248 -4.50 -12.17 -17.68
CA LYS A 248 -4.63 -11.09 -16.74
C LYS A 248 -3.61 -10.01 -17.09
N TRP A 249 -4.06 -8.79 -17.32
CA TRP A 249 -3.25 -7.69 -17.83
C TRP A 249 -3.03 -6.64 -16.74
N VAL A 250 -1.78 -6.21 -16.57
CA VAL A 250 -1.41 -5.13 -15.65
C VAL A 250 -0.40 -4.22 -16.35
N LYS A 251 -0.83 -3.05 -16.75
CA LYS A 251 0.00 -2.02 -17.38
C LYS A 251 0.44 -1.01 -16.32
N PHE A 252 1.71 -0.60 -16.37
CA PHE A 252 2.23 0.46 -15.51
C PHE A 252 2.10 1.81 -16.21
N LYS A 253 1.78 2.86 -15.45
CA LYS A 253 1.72 4.23 -15.96
C LYS A 253 3.11 4.84 -16.19
N ARG A 254 4.17 4.20 -15.68
CA ARG A 254 5.56 4.59 -15.85
C ARG A 254 6.46 3.37 -15.93
N THR A 255 7.60 3.52 -16.56
CA THR A 255 8.66 2.52 -16.51
C THR A 255 9.27 2.47 -15.10
N VAL A 256 9.50 1.27 -14.59
CA VAL A 256 10.20 1.05 -13.32
C VAL A 256 11.41 0.18 -13.54
N LYS A 257 12.46 0.40 -12.74
CA LYS A 257 13.60 -0.51 -12.66
C LYS A 257 13.30 -1.61 -11.68
N ALA A 258 13.26 -2.85 -12.14
CA ALA A 258 12.90 -3.98 -11.30
C ALA A 258 13.70 -5.23 -11.69
N ARG A 259 14.18 -5.95 -10.68
CA ARG A 259 14.55 -7.35 -10.79
C ARG A 259 13.42 -8.24 -10.31
N TYR A 260 12.68 -7.77 -9.31
CA TYR A 260 11.58 -8.52 -8.70
C TYR A 260 10.26 -7.81 -8.91
N ILE A 261 9.22 -8.57 -9.24
CA ILE A 261 7.84 -8.12 -9.26
C ILE A 261 7.03 -9.05 -8.37
N ARG A 262 6.27 -8.49 -7.43
CA ARG A 262 5.44 -9.25 -6.50
C ARG A 262 4.00 -8.81 -6.63
N VAL A 263 3.11 -9.77 -6.87
CA VAL A 263 1.67 -9.57 -6.96
C VAL A 263 1.04 -10.18 -5.72
N TYR A 264 0.39 -9.34 -4.91
CA TYR A 264 -0.41 -9.79 -3.78
C TYR A 264 -1.83 -10.06 -4.25
N VAL A 265 -2.32 -11.25 -3.93
CA VAL A 265 -3.63 -11.72 -4.37
C VAL A 265 -4.58 -11.71 -3.18
N GLY A 266 -5.75 -11.11 -3.34
CA GLY A 266 -6.80 -11.07 -2.33
C GLY A 266 -7.55 -12.38 -2.18
N LEU A 267 -8.67 -12.33 -1.48
CA LEU A 267 -9.56 -13.45 -1.29
C LEU A 267 -10.00 -14.05 -2.62
N VAL A 268 -9.65 -15.32 -2.84
CA VAL A 268 -10.10 -16.09 -3.99
C VAL A 268 -11.07 -17.15 -3.48
N THR A 269 -12.31 -17.14 -3.98
CA THR A 269 -13.23 -18.25 -3.80
C THR A 269 -13.19 -19.08 -5.08
N GLY A 270 -12.51 -20.21 -5.08
CA GLY A 270 -12.37 -21.04 -6.27
C GLY A 270 -10.93 -21.43 -6.56
N TRP A 271 -10.63 -21.71 -7.80
CA TRP A 271 -9.31 -22.09 -8.27
C TRP A 271 -8.65 -20.90 -8.93
N THR A 272 -7.37 -20.69 -8.67
CA THR A 272 -6.54 -19.86 -9.53
C THR A 272 -5.37 -20.68 -10.07
N SER A 273 -5.02 -20.48 -11.31
CA SER A 273 -3.95 -21.22 -11.98
C SER A 273 -3.20 -20.28 -12.92
N MET A 274 -1.93 -20.57 -13.11
CA MET A 274 -1.08 -19.82 -14.02
C MET A 274 -0.22 -20.83 -14.79
N ASN A 275 -0.15 -20.70 -16.09
CA ASN A 275 0.73 -21.52 -16.91
C ASN A 275 1.69 -20.72 -17.78
N GLU A 276 1.61 -19.40 -17.76
CA GLU A 276 2.60 -18.51 -18.39
C GLU A 276 2.57 -17.14 -17.72
N ALA A 277 3.73 -16.53 -17.59
CA ALA A 277 3.88 -15.15 -17.16
C ALA A 277 4.82 -14.39 -18.11
N GLU A 278 4.45 -13.19 -18.49
CA GLU A 278 5.22 -12.33 -19.37
C GLU A 278 5.43 -10.97 -18.73
N ILE A 279 6.65 -10.48 -18.81
CA ILE A 279 7.05 -9.14 -18.39
C ILE A 279 7.37 -8.31 -19.63
N TYR A 280 6.98 -7.05 -19.63
CA TYR A 280 7.18 -6.12 -20.73
C TYR A 280 8.07 -4.97 -20.30
N GLY A 281 8.94 -4.55 -21.21
CA GLY A 281 9.80 -3.38 -21.08
C GLY A 281 9.63 -2.43 -22.25
N PRO A 282 10.28 -1.25 -22.24
CA PRO A 282 10.25 -0.31 -23.36
C PRO A 282 10.60 -1.00 -24.68
N ALA A 283 10.00 -0.55 -25.78
CA ALA A 283 10.44 -1.01 -27.11
C ALA A 283 11.89 -0.53 -27.35
N ASN A 284 12.73 -1.44 -27.83
CA ASN A 284 14.09 -1.13 -28.24
C ASN A 284 14.11 -0.31 -29.53
#